data_65480dad88212ca2c1443903ef8333b5
#
_entry.id   65480dad88212ca2c1443903ef8333b5
#
_cell.length_a   1.000
_cell.length_b   1.000
_cell.length_c   1.000
_cell.angle_alpha   90.00
_cell.angle_beta   90.00
_cell.angle_gamma   90.00
#
_symmetry.space_group_name_H-M   'P 1'
#
loop_
_entity.id
_entity.type
_entity.pdbx_description
1 polymer ?
#
loop_
_entity_poly.entity_id
_entity_poly.type
_entity_poly.pdbx_seq_one_letter_code
_entity_poly.pdbx_strand_id
1 'polypeptide(L)'
;MDVIGVPITERGVLRLSRRIFEFTRLYGSIGLPLPHSLCLLAVTAPSRVFDLAYEYMNSSQLRVWSSLIAIIPDLAYRFPDNTMVCYLSDDSFKSSEKFGYEIASLLVKAKAYNKVNVSEWLSLFKSRISGRTASNMPGVNLLIADGYSWAYRVYVEFKAEKFISIDKLIPTPLDLLELIAYGYIGESVAVKAIRHAIRYLGEYIITSRNLTEAYEKLANDREYISLVESLNLVKPVVI
;
A
#
# COMPACT_ATOMS: atom_id res chain seq x y z
N MET A 1 -1.48 -17.62 8.82
CA MET A 1 -0.87 -16.62 7.90
C MET A 1 -0.50 -15.38 8.68
N ASP A 2 0.70 -14.86 8.49
CA ASP A 2 1.10 -13.56 9.02
C ASP A 2 0.96 -12.48 7.94
N VAL A 3 0.85 -11.20 8.35
CA VAL A 3 0.83 -10.07 7.43
C VAL A 3 1.92 -9.06 7.79
N ILE A 4 2.68 -8.64 6.78
CA ILE A 4 3.63 -7.53 6.88
C ILE A 4 3.06 -6.33 6.13
N GLY A 5 2.76 -5.25 6.86
CA GLY A 5 2.42 -3.96 6.26
C GLY A 5 3.69 -3.18 5.90
N VAL A 6 3.74 -2.66 4.69
CA VAL A 6 4.89 -1.89 4.19
C VAL A 6 4.44 -0.49 3.79
N PRO A 7 5.07 0.58 4.31
CA PRO A 7 4.80 1.93 3.80
C PRO A 7 5.12 1.99 2.31
N ILE A 8 4.20 2.51 1.50
CA ILE A 8 4.38 2.66 0.04
C ILE A 8 5.33 3.85 -0.22
N THR A 9 6.58 3.65 0.11
CA THR A 9 7.67 4.62 -0.05
C THR A 9 8.92 3.92 -0.56
N GLU A 10 9.82 4.66 -1.19
CA GLU A 10 11.07 4.12 -1.69
C GLU A 10 11.87 3.41 -0.58
N ARG A 11 11.91 4.02 0.63
CA ARG A 11 12.62 3.43 1.78
C ARG A 11 11.91 2.20 2.33
N GLY A 12 10.58 2.24 2.44
CA GLY A 12 9.80 1.11 2.94
C GLY A 12 9.99 -0.14 2.07
N VAL A 13 9.86 0.02 0.75
CA VAL A 13 10.04 -1.08 -0.21
C VAL A 13 11.50 -1.54 -0.28
N LEU A 14 12.48 -0.63 -0.20
CA LEU A 14 13.90 -1.00 -0.14
C LEU A 14 14.23 -1.84 1.12
N ARG A 15 13.67 -1.50 2.28
CA ARG A 15 13.86 -2.28 3.51
C ARG A 15 13.22 -3.66 3.40
N LEU A 16 12.02 -3.75 2.82
CA LEU A 16 11.41 -5.03 2.49
C LEU A 16 12.34 -5.87 1.60
N SER A 17 12.82 -5.29 0.50
CA SER A 17 13.69 -5.97 -0.46
C SER A 17 14.93 -6.58 0.19
N ARG A 18 15.54 -5.90 1.15
CA ARG A 18 16.72 -6.41 1.88
C ARG A 18 16.42 -7.60 2.78
N ARG A 19 15.19 -7.78 3.22
CA ARG A 19 14.79 -8.84 4.14
C ARG A 19 13.97 -9.95 3.49
N ILE A 20 13.57 -9.79 2.25
CA ILE A 20 12.63 -10.71 1.60
C ILE A 20 13.17 -12.14 1.50
N PHE A 21 14.48 -12.32 1.31
CA PHE A 21 15.11 -13.63 1.31
C PHE A 21 15.01 -14.32 2.68
N GLU A 22 15.18 -13.57 3.78
CA GLU A 22 14.99 -14.06 5.14
C GLU A 22 13.56 -14.52 5.35
N PHE A 23 12.59 -13.69 4.95
CA PHE A 23 11.18 -14.02 5.08
C PHE A 23 10.78 -15.22 4.24
N THR A 24 11.25 -15.31 2.99
CA THR A 24 10.97 -16.47 2.14
C THR A 24 11.48 -17.76 2.75
N ARG A 25 12.70 -17.74 3.31
CA ARG A 25 13.26 -18.91 4.00
C ARG A 25 12.48 -19.27 5.26
N LEU A 26 12.02 -18.29 6.03
CA LEU A 26 11.32 -18.51 7.29
C LEU A 26 9.90 -19.03 7.09
N TYR A 27 9.16 -18.47 6.12
CA TYR A 27 7.75 -18.75 5.92
C TYR A 27 7.47 -19.81 4.83
N GLY A 28 8.39 -20.05 3.92
CA GLY A 28 8.25 -21.03 2.84
C GLY A 28 7.31 -20.58 1.71
N SER A 29 6.30 -19.74 1.98
CA SER A 29 5.43 -19.19 0.94
C SER A 29 5.09 -17.74 1.23
N ILE A 30 5.18 -16.87 0.20
CA ILE A 30 4.98 -15.42 0.33
C ILE A 30 4.08 -14.85 -0.76
N GLY A 31 3.20 -13.91 -0.38
CA GLY A 31 2.40 -13.11 -1.29
C GLY A 31 2.97 -11.70 -1.43
N LEU A 32 3.20 -11.26 -2.67
CA LEU A 32 3.75 -9.93 -2.98
C LEU A 32 2.69 -9.02 -3.62
N PRO A 33 2.64 -7.72 -3.27
CA PRO A 33 1.68 -6.77 -3.82
C PRO A 33 2.13 -6.25 -5.20
N LEU A 34 2.34 -7.16 -6.12
CA LEU A 34 2.76 -6.90 -7.49
C LEU A 34 1.83 -7.60 -8.48
N PRO A 35 1.79 -7.17 -9.76
CA PRO A 35 1.04 -7.82 -10.82
C PRO A 35 1.41 -9.29 -10.97
N HIS A 36 0.41 -10.14 -11.17
CA HIS A 36 0.59 -11.59 -11.28
C HIS A 36 1.61 -11.98 -12.36
N SER A 37 1.54 -11.35 -13.53
CA SER A 37 2.44 -11.59 -14.65
C SER A 37 3.92 -11.31 -14.32
N LEU A 38 4.24 -10.42 -13.38
CA LEU A 38 5.63 -10.16 -12.99
C LEU A 38 6.28 -11.38 -12.29
N CYS A 39 5.57 -12.05 -11.39
CA CYS A 39 6.07 -13.26 -10.76
C CYS A 39 6.21 -14.41 -11.77
N LEU A 40 5.26 -14.55 -12.69
CA LEU A 40 5.33 -15.57 -13.75
C LEU A 40 6.55 -15.33 -14.65
N LEU A 41 6.75 -14.08 -15.06
CA LEU A 41 7.87 -13.71 -15.93
C LEU A 41 9.23 -13.87 -15.25
N ALA A 42 9.29 -13.65 -13.93
CA ALA A 42 10.51 -13.84 -13.15
C ALA A 42 11.05 -15.27 -13.20
N VAL A 43 10.15 -16.26 -13.36
CA VAL A 43 10.52 -17.67 -13.52
C VAL A 43 10.81 -18.01 -14.99
N THR A 44 9.99 -17.51 -15.94
CA THR A 44 10.02 -17.94 -17.34
C THR A 44 11.01 -17.14 -18.21
N ALA A 45 11.15 -15.84 -17.94
CA ALA A 45 12.01 -14.93 -18.68
C ALA A 45 12.54 -13.78 -17.77
N PRO A 46 13.43 -14.09 -16.81
CA PRO A 46 13.86 -13.17 -15.75
C PRO A 46 14.44 -11.85 -16.27
N SER A 47 15.12 -11.83 -17.40
CA SER A 47 15.67 -10.62 -18.01
C SER A 47 14.62 -9.62 -18.49
N ARG A 48 13.37 -10.03 -18.68
CA ARG A 48 12.28 -9.22 -19.20
C ARG A 48 11.36 -8.65 -18.11
N VAL A 49 11.64 -8.92 -16.83
CA VAL A 49 10.77 -8.49 -15.71
C VAL A 49 10.62 -6.98 -15.65
N PHE A 50 11.71 -6.23 -15.88
CA PHE A 50 11.65 -4.77 -15.90
C PHE A 50 10.90 -4.24 -17.13
N ASP A 51 11.03 -4.86 -18.31
CA ASP A 51 10.30 -4.45 -19.50
C ASP A 51 8.79 -4.51 -19.23
N LEU A 52 8.33 -5.62 -18.66
CA LEU A 52 6.92 -5.79 -18.29
C LEU A 52 6.48 -4.81 -17.18
N ALA A 53 7.36 -4.53 -16.22
CA ALA A 53 7.05 -3.56 -15.17
C ALA A 53 6.82 -2.15 -15.75
N TYR A 54 7.57 -1.75 -16.78
CA TYR A 54 7.36 -0.49 -17.51
C TYR A 54 6.02 -0.42 -18.25
N GLU A 55 5.44 -1.55 -18.63
CA GLU A 55 4.12 -1.59 -19.26
C GLU A 55 2.97 -1.37 -18.26
N TYR A 56 3.16 -1.79 -17.00
CA TYR A 56 2.13 -1.75 -15.98
C TYR A 56 2.22 -0.54 -15.06
N MET A 57 3.41 0.03 -14.90
CA MET A 57 3.70 1.04 -13.89
C MET A 57 4.21 2.35 -14.52
N ASN A 58 3.73 3.47 -14.05
CA ASN A 58 4.34 4.75 -14.38
C ASN A 58 5.68 4.96 -13.64
N SER A 59 6.43 5.99 -14.01
CA SER A 59 7.76 6.28 -13.48
C SER A 59 7.80 6.45 -11.95
N SER A 60 6.73 6.99 -11.35
CA SER A 60 6.64 7.18 -9.90
C SER A 60 6.43 5.85 -9.17
N GLN A 61 5.57 5.00 -9.70
CA GLN A 61 5.33 3.65 -9.19
C GLN A 61 6.59 2.78 -9.32
N LEU A 62 7.23 2.80 -10.48
CA LEU A 62 8.50 2.09 -10.71
C LEU A 62 9.58 2.52 -9.72
N ARG A 63 9.73 3.81 -9.45
CA ARG A 63 10.71 4.31 -8.49
C ARG A 63 10.49 3.71 -7.09
N VAL A 64 9.25 3.55 -6.66
CA VAL A 64 8.92 2.94 -5.36
C VAL A 64 9.21 1.44 -5.37
N TRP A 65 8.78 0.72 -6.41
CA TRP A 65 8.80 -0.74 -6.44
C TRP A 65 10.05 -1.36 -7.06
N SER A 66 10.92 -0.58 -7.70
CA SER A 66 12.09 -1.06 -8.43
C SER A 66 13.01 -1.98 -7.63
N SER A 67 13.25 -1.66 -6.35
CA SER A 67 14.12 -2.48 -5.50
C SER A 67 13.54 -3.87 -5.22
N LEU A 68 12.22 -4.01 -5.14
CA LEU A 68 11.56 -5.31 -4.99
C LEU A 68 11.52 -6.04 -6.33
N ILE A 69 11.16 -5.35 -7.42
CA ILE A 69 11.11 -5.93 -8.76
C ILE A 69 12.48 -6.51 -9.16
N ALA A 70 13.57 -5.81 -8.85
CA ALA A 70 14.91 -6.23 -9.19
C ALA A 70 15.33 -7.57 -8.58
N ILE A 71 14.79 -7.93 -7.43
CA ILE A 71 15.21 -9.16 -6.71
C ILE A 71 14.27 -10.35 -6.92
N ILE A 72 13.10 -10.15 -7.56
CA ILE A 72 12.14 -11.26 -7.79
C ILE A 72 12.78 -12.42 -8.59
N PRO A 73 13.54 -12.18 -9.67
CA PRO A 73 14.20 -13.26 -10.38
C PRO A 73 15.17 -14.07 -9.51
N ASP A 74 15.99 -13.38 -8.70
CA ASP A 74 16.92 -14.02 -7.78
C ASP A 74 16.17 -14.80 -6.69
N LEU A 75 15.04 -14.28 -6.22
CA LEU A 75 14.20 -14.94 -5.24
C LEU A 75 13.63 -16.24 -5.82
N ALA A 76 13.07 -16.20 -7.03
CA ALA A 76 12.55 -17.36 -7.72
C ALA A 76 13.63 -18.41 -7.98
N TYR A 77 14.83 -17.99 -8.36
CA TYR A 77 15.97 -18.89 -8.61
C TYR A 77 16.49 -19.57 -7.34
N ARG A 78 16.61 -18.82 -6.23
CA ARG A 78 17.18 -19.34 -4.98
C ARG A 78 16.19 -20.19 -4.17
N PHE A 79 14.91 -20.02 -4.37
CA PHE A 79 13.86 -20.71 -3.63
C PHE A 79 12.83 -21.35 -4.60
N PRO A 80 13.27 -22.28 -5.47
CA PRO A 80 12.39 -22.87 -6.48
C PRO A 80 11.25 -23.68 -5.87
N ASP A 81 11.45 -24.25 -4.67
CA ASP A 81 10.46 -25.05 -3.95
C ASP A 81 9.49 -24.19 -3.12
N ASN A 82 9.77 -22.89 -2.97
CA ASN A 82 8.93 -21.97 -2.22
C ASN A 82 7.90 -21.30 -3.12
N THR A 83 6.68 -21.23 -2.64
CA THR A 83 5.60 -20.56 -3.38
C THR A 83 5.73 -19.05 -3.24
N MET A 84 6.06 -18.37 -4.34
CA MET A 84 5.99 -16.92 -4.46
C MET A 84 4.81 -16.54 -5.35
N VAL A 85 3.89 -15.72 -4.83
CA VAL A 85 2.69 -15.31 -5.54
C VAL A 85 2.61 -13.79 -5.60
N CYS A 86 2.61 -13.21 -6.80
CA CYS A 86 2.18 -11.84 -7.00
C CYS A 86 0.66 -11.82 -7.10
N TYR A 87 -0.01 -11.13 -6.17
CA TYR A 87 -1.46 -11.30 -5.99
C TYR A 87 -2.31 -10.15 -6.57
N LEU A 88 -1.69 -9.11 -7.10
CA LEU A 88 -2.43 -8.04 -7.76
C LEU A 88 -2.74 -8.42 -9.22
N SER A 89 -3.89 -7.97 -9.71
CA SER A 89 -4.18 -8.05 -11.14
C SER A 89 -3.23 -7.14 -11.93
N ASP A 90 -2.99 -7.47 -13.19
CA ASP A 90 -2.09 -6.71 -14.06
C ASP A 90 -2.56 -5.25 -14.27
N ASP A 91 -3.86 -4.99 -14.17
CA ASP A 91 -4.44 -3.65 -14.26
C ASP A 91 -4.42 -2.85 -12.95
N SER A 92 -3.94 -3.42 -11.84
CA SER A 92 -4.00 -2.78 -10.51
C SER A 92 -3.29 -1.44 -10.47
N PHE A 93 -2.12 -1.33 -11.10
CA PHE A 93 -1.34 -0.10 -11.11
C PHE A 93 -1.98 0.98 -11.99
N LYS A 94 -2.55 0.60 -13.15
CA LYS A 94 -3.32 1.53 -14.00
C LYS A 94 -4.60 2.02 -13.30
N SER A 95 -5.29 1.11 -12.61
CA SER A 95 -6.46 1.47 -11.80
C SER A 95 -6.10 2.40 -10.64
N SER A 96 -4.94 2.21 -10.02
CA SER A 96 -4.43 3.09 -8.96
C SER A 96 -4.05 4.47 -9.51
N GLU A 97 -3.52 4.56 -10.71
CA GLU A 97 -3.24 5.83 -11.38
C GLU A 97 -4.53 6.62 -11.68
N LYS A 98 -5.55 5.95 -12.26
CA LYS A 98 -6.87 6.55 -12.47
C LYS A 98 -7.46 7.10 -11.17
N PHE A 99 -7.41 6.31 -10.10
CA PHE A 99 -7.86 6.74 -8.78
C PHE A 99 -7.07 7.96 -8.27
N GLY A 100 -5.77 8.04 -8.53
CA GLY A 100 -4.94 9.20 -8.22
C GLY A 100 -5.44 10.48 -8.92
N TYR A 101 -5.83 10.41 -10.20
CA TYR A 101 -6.42 11.55 -10.92
C TYR A 101 -7.77 11.98 -10.34
N GLU A 102 -8.61 11.04 -9.93
CA GLU A 102 -9.90 11.32 -9.30
C GLU A 102 -9.70 12.02 -7.94
N ILE A 103 -8.75 11.56 -7.12
CA ILE A 103 -8.36 12.24 -5.87
C ILE A 103 -7.83 13.66 -6.15
N ALA A 104 -6.96 13.82 -7.15
CA ALA A 104 -6.43 15.12 -7.52
C ALA A 104 -7.55 16.11 -7.93
N SER A 105 -8.57 15.62 -8.63
CA SER A 105 -9.76 16.43 -8.95
C SER A 105 -10.51 16.88 -7.69
N LEU A 106 -10.72 16.00 -6.72
CA LEU A 106 -11.34 16.34 -5.43
C LEU A 106 -10.50 17.35 -4.64
N LEU A 107 -9.17 17.21 -4.67
CA LEU A 107 -8.24 18.14 -4.03
C LEU A 107 -8.36 19.55 -4.65
N VAL A 108 -8.36 19.63 -5.98
CA VAL A 108 -8.52 20.93 -6.69
C VAL A 108 -9.86 21.56 -6.35
N LYS A 109 -10.97 20.82 -6.39
CA LYS A 109 -12.29 21.30 -6.00
C LYS A 109 -12.31 21.82 -4.56
N ALA A 110 -11.75 21.05 -3.62
CA ALA A 110 -11.72 21.43 -2.21
C ALA A 110 -10.94 22.73 -1.98
N LYS A 111 -9.80 22.92 -2.66
CA LYS A 111 -8.99 24.15 -2.59
C LYS A 111 -9.67 25.34 -3.28
N ALA A 112 -10.25 25.13 -4.46
CA ALA A 112 -10.89 26.21 -5.23
C ALA A 112 -12.14 26.77 -4.53
N TYR A 113 -12.94 25.90 -3.93
CA TYR A 113 -14.19 26.31 -3.28
C TYR A 113 -14.09 26.46 -1.77
N ASN A 114 -12.93 26.19 -1.17
CA ASN A 114 -12.69 26.14 0.27
C ASN A 114 -13.77 25.32 1.02
N LYS A 115 -14.24 24.26 0.39
CA LYS A 115 -15.32 23.40 0.90
C LYS A 115 -15.02 21.92 0.66
N VAL A 116 -15.28 21.12 1.67
CA VAL A 116 -15.14 19.66 1.61
C VAL A 116 -16.51 19.02 1.42
N ASN A 117 -16.67 18.24 0.35
CA ASN A 117 -17.83 17.39 0.14
C ASN A 117 -17.53 15.96 0.60
N VAL A 118 -17.89 15.63 1.84
CA VAL A 118 -17.58 14.32 2.47
C VAL A 118 -18.14 13.15 1.67
N SER A 119 -19.38 13.28 1.16
CA SER A 119 -20.02 12.19 0.42
C SER A 119 -19.30 11.88 -0.89
N GLU A 120 -18.80 12.91 -1.60
CA GLU A 120 -18.04 12.74 -2.85
C GLU A 120 -16.71 12.01 -2.58
N TRP A 121 -15.98 12.39 -1.53
CA TRP A 121 -14.76 11.71 -1.10
C TRP A 121 -15.03 10.25 -0.72
N LEU A 122 -15.99 9.99 0.17
CA LEU A 122 -16.26 8.62 0.60
C LEU A 122 -16.82 7.75 -0.52
N SER A 123 -17.61 8.30 -1.44
CA SER A 123 -18.10 7.56 -2.62
C SER A 123 -16.96 7.10 -3.51
N LEU A 124 -15.92 7.93 -3.69
CA LEU A 124 -14.74 7.57 -4.46
C LEU A 124 -14.01 6.39 -3.82
N PHE A 125 -13.81 6.40 -2.50
CA PHE A 125 -13.18 5.27 -1.80
C PHE A 125 -14.07 4.01 -1.82
N LYS A 126 -15.39 4.16 -1.63
CA LYS A 126 -16.34 3.03 -1.71
C LYS A 126 -16.35 2.38 -3.09
N SER A 127 -16.20 3.12 -4.17
CA SER A 127 -16.13 2.56 -5.53
C SER A 127 -14.89 1.70 -5.77
N ARG A 128 -13.77 2.00 -5.10
CA ARG A 128 -12.53 1.24 -5.16
C ARG A 128 -12.61 -0.11 -4.44
N ILE A 129 -13.47 -0.22 -3.43
CA ILE A 129 -13.62 -1.42 -2.59
C ILE A 129 -13.97 -2.65 -3.42
N SER A 130 -14.80 -2.51 -4.45
CA SER A 130 -15.26 -3.61 -5.28
C SER A 130 -14.17 -4.36 -6.06
N GLY A 131 -12.96 -3.80 -6.18
CA GLY A 131 -11.84 -4.38 -6.92
C GLY A 131 -10.86 -5.24 -6.08
N ARG A 132 -10.87 -5.10 -4.75
CA ARG A 132 -9.98 -5.86 -3.83
C ARG A 132 -10.83 -6.74 -2.91
N THR A 133 -11.32 -7.87 -3.45
CA THR A 133 -12.16 -8.81 -2.70
C THR A 133 -11.35 -9.94 -2.08
N ALA A 134 -11.89 -10.47 -0.98
CA ALA A 134 -11.34 -11.62 -0.24
C ALA A 134 -11.14 -12.88 -1.09
N SER A 135 -11.90 -13.03 -2.18
CA SER A 135 -11.86 -14.20 -3.06
C SER A 135 -10.53 -14.43 -3.78
N ASN A 136 -9.64 -13.45 -3.80
CA ASN A 136 -8.37 -13.51 -4.52
C ASN A 136 -7.15 -13.60 -3.58
N MET A 137 -7.35 -13.90 -2.30
CA MET A 137 -6.23 -14.04 -1.37
C MET A 137 -5.42 -15.31 -1.69
N PRO A 138 -4.11 -15.18 -1.89
CA PRO A 138 -3.26 -16.35 -2.11
C PRO A 138 -3.17 -17.19 -0.84
N GLY A 139 -3.15 -18.52 -0.98
CA GLY A 139 -2.89 -19.45 0.12
C GLY A 139 -1.41 -19.45 0.51
N VAL A 140 -0.95 -18.39 1.15
CA VAL A 140 0.46 -18.21 1.57
C VAL A 140 0.60 -18.11 3.08
N ASN A 141 1.79 -18.40 3.61
CA ASN A 141 2.07 -18.28 5.04
C ASN A 141 2.38 -16.84 5.46
N LEU A 142 2.91 -16.03 4.54
CA LEU A 142 3.19 -14.62 4.75
C LEU A 142 2.61 -13.78 3.61
N LEU A 143 1.82 -12.76 3.94
CA LEU A 143 1.38 -11.76 2.98
C LEU A 143 2.10 -10.43 3.21
N ILE A 144 2.70 -9.89 2.15
CA ILE A 144 3.20 -8.53 2.15
C ILE A 144 2.08 -7.61 1.66
N ALA A 145 1.69 -6.65 2.47
CA ALA A 145 0.59 -5.74 2.18
C ALA A 145 1.10 -4.32 1.89
N ASP A 146 0.62 -3.73 0.82
CA ASP A 146 0.92 -2.37 0.41
C ASP A 146 0.10 -1.36 1.21
N GLY A 147 0.74 -0.69 2.17
CA GLY A 147 0.14 0.30 3.05
C GLY A 147 -0.52 -0.28 4.29
N TYR A 148 -1.02 0.65 5.12
CA TYR A 148 -1.64 0.29 6.40
C TYR A 148 -3.05 -0.28 6.24
N SER A 149 -3.90 0.34 5.43
CA SER A 149 -5.32 -0.03 5.30
C SER A 149 -5.49 -1.47 4.83
N TRP A 150 -4.71 -1.90 3.83
CA TRP A 150 -4.75 -3.26 3.32
C TRP A 150 -4.19 -4.26 4.34
N ALA A 151 -3.05 -3.95 4.98
CA ALA A 151 -2.48 -4.79 6.03
C ALA A 151 -3.42 -4.98 7.21
N TYR A 152 -4.07 -3.90 7.66
CA TYR A 152 -5.08 -3.93 8.72
C TYR A 152 -6.27 -4.81 8.35
N ARG A 153 -6.78 -4.68 7.13
CA ARG A 153 -7.89 -5.51 6.63
C ARG A 153 -7.51 -6.99 6.58
N VAL A 154 -6.33 -7.31 6.06
CA VAL A 154 -5.84 -8.69 6.06
C VAL A 154 -5.78 -9.24 7.48
N TYR A 155 -5.27 -8.46 8.41
CA TYR A 155 -5.20 -8.86 9.81
C TYR A 155 -6.57 -9.13 10.42
N VAL A 156 -7.56 -8.27 10.19
CA VAL A 156 -8.89 -8.37 10.80
C VAL A 156 -9.80 -9.36 10.07
N GLU A 157 -9.92 -9.25 8.74
CA GLU A 157 -10.87 -10.04 7.93
C GLU A 157 -10.41 -11.50 7.79
N PHE A 158 -9.10 -11.72 7.60
CA PHE A 158 -8.53 -13.04 7.37
C PHE A 158 -7.92 -13.64 8.64
N LYS A 159 -8.05 -12.95 9.78
CA LYS A 159 -7.55 -13.40 11.09
C LYS A 159 -6.08 -13.80 11.04
N ALA A 160 -5.26 -12.95 10.41
CA ALA A 160 -3.82 -13.18 10.40
C ALA A 160 -3.31 -13.26 11.85
N GLU A 161 -2.35 -14.17 12.10
CA GLU A 161 -1.84 -14.41 13.44
C GLU A 161 -1.04 -13.23 13.96
N LYS A 162 -0.26 -12.59 13.08
CA LYS A 162 0.56 -11.43 13.42
C LYS A 162 0.38 -10.33 12.40
N PHE A 163 0.32 -9.09 12.92
CA PHE A 163 0.45 -7.87 12.13
C PHE A 163 1.81 -7.27 12.39
N ILE A 164 2.67 -7.29 11.39
CA ILE A 164 4.09 -6.94 11.47
C ILE A 164 4.38 -5.75 10.56
N SER A 165 5.39 -4.97 10.88
CA SER A 165 5.99 -3.99 9.96
C SER A 165 7.52 -4.00 10.07
N ILE A 166 8.18 -3.66 8.96
CA ILE A 166 9.66 -3.58 8.89
C ILE A 166 10.15 -2.17 9.29
N ASP A 167 9.27 -1.20 9.25
CA ASP A 167 9.52 0.20 9.59
C ASP A 167 8.29 0.75 10.34
N LYS A 168 8.41 1.96 10.89
CA LYS A 168 7.25 2.65 11.46
C LYS A 168 6.14 2.76 10.41
N LEU A 169 5.10 1.98 10.58
CA LEU A 169 3.92 1.99 9.71
C LEU A 169 2.80 2.74 10.43
N ILE A 170 2.46 3.91 9.92
CA ILE A 170 1.28 4.68 10.33
C ILE A 170 0.29 4.71 9.16
N PRO A 171 -1.01 4.70 9.42
CA PRO A 171 -1.97 4.93 8.34
C PRO A 171 -1.73 6.31 7.73
N THR A 172 -1.76 6.43 6.41
CA THR A 172 -1.85 7.73 5.73
C THR A 172 -3.29 8.26 5.84
N PRO A 173 -3.54 9.55 5.58
CA PRO A 173 -4.92 10.05 5.53
C PRO A 173 -5.79 9.34 4.47
N LEU A 174 -5.17 8.82 3.40
CA LEU A 174 -5.87 8.01 2.39
C LEU A 174 -6.22 6.62 2.95
N ASP A 175 -5.32 6.00 3.73
CA ASP A 175 -5.64 4.76 4.45
C ASP A 175 -6.81 4.96 5.42
N LEU A 176 -6.87 6.09 6.14
CA LEU A 176 -8.00 6.38 7.02
C LEU A 176 -9.32 6.50 6.24
N LEU A 177 -9.32 7.18 5.10
CA LEU A 177 -10.51 7.28 4.25
C LEU A 177 -10.94 5.92 3.68
N GLU A 178 -10.00 5.07 3.34
CA GLU A 178 -10.27 3.70 2.94
C GLU A 178 -10.90 2.90 4.10
N LEU A 179 -10.32 2.96 5.31
CA LEU A 179 -10.88 2.29 6.49
C LEU A 179 -12.28 2.81 6.88
N ILE A 180 -12.55 4.12 6.71
CA ILE A 180 -13.90 4.68 6.89
C ILE A 180 -14.85 4.11 5.83
N ALA A 181 -14.43 4.05 4.57
CA ALA A 181 -15.25 3.53 3.48
C ALA A 181 -15.60 2.04 3.67
N TYR A 182 -14.71 1.27 4.29
CA TYR A 182 -14.94 -0.13 4.69
C TYR A 182 -15.74 -0.29 5.98
N GLY A 183 -16.00 0.79 6.73
CA GLY A 183 -16.75 0.74 7.99
C GLY A 183 -15.92 0.33 9.23
N TYR A 184 -14.59 0.27 9.14
CA TYR A 184 -13.72 0.00 10.31
C TYR A 184 -13.56 1.23 11.22
N ILE A 185 -13.75 2.41 10.66
CA ILE A 185 -13.73 3.69 11.38
C ILE A 185 -15.05 4.39 11.13
N GLY A 186 -15.62 5.01 12.16
CA GLY A 186 -16.87 5.74 12.04
C GLY A 186 -16.76 6.96 11.10
N GLU A 187 -17.81 7.27 10.34
CA GLU A 187 -17.84 8.39 9.39
C GLU A 187 -17.69 9.78 10.07
N SER A 188 -17.89 9.87 11.39
CA SER A 188 -17.66 11.11 12.16
C SER A 188 -16.23 11.65 12.05
N VAL A 189 -15.28 10.79 11.71
CA VAL A 189 -13.86 11.15 11.51
C VAL A 189 -13.58 11.66 10.09
N ALA A 190 -14.47 11.43 9.12
CA ALA A 190 -14.23 11.67 7.70
C ALA A 190 -13.78 13.10 7.39
N VAL A 191 -14.42 14.12 7.98
CA VAL A 191 -14.04 15.53 7.75
C VAL A 191 -12.59 15.78 8.14
N LYS A 192 -12.15 15.27 9.29
CA LYS A 192 -10.75 15.40 9.76
C LYS A 192 -9.80 14.66 8.83
N ALA A 193 -10.11 13.42 8.49
CA ALA A 193 -9.30 12.60 7.58
C ALA A 193 -9.13 13.29 6.22
N ILE A 194 -10.20 13.85 5.64
CA ILE A 194 -10.15 14.58 4.37
C ILE A 194 -9.28 15.84 4.48
N ARG A 195 -9.39 16.63 5.55
CA ARG A 195 -8.53 17.80 5.76
C ARG A 195 -7.05 17.42 5.80
N HIS A 196 -6.71 16.34 6.50
CA HIS A 196 -5.35 15.83 6.51
C HIS A 196 -4.94 15.24 5.15
N ALA A 197 -5.86 14.63 4.39
CA ALA A 197 -5.58 14.19 3.02
C ALA A 197 -5.26 15.37 2.09
N ILE A 198 -6.01 16.47 2.19
CA ILE A 198 -5.75 17.70 1.44
C ILE A 198 -4.37 18.28 1.79
N ARG A 199 -4.00 18.31 3.08
CA ARG A 199 -2.67 18.75 3.53
C ARG A 199 -1.58 17.80 3.04
N TYR A 200 -1.74 16.50 3.23
CA TYR A 200 -0.78 15.49 2.83
C TYR A 200 -0.48 15.54 1.32
N LEU A 201 -1.53 15.53 0.50
CA LEU A 201 -1.39 15.58 -0.96
C LEU A 201 -0.92 16.96 -1.45
N GLY A 202 -1.54 18.02 -0.94
CA GLY A 202 -1.35 19.38 -1.45
C GLY A 202 -0.15 20.13 -0.88
N GLU A 203 0.47 19.62 0.18
CA GLU A 203 1.63 20.23 0.81
C GLU A 203 2.78 19.24 0.93
N TYR A 204 2.59 18.07 1.62
CA TYR A 204 3.72 17.18 1.88
C TYR A 204 4.20 16.47 0.63
N ILE A 205 3.30 15.90 -0.19
CA ILE A 205 3.72 15.22 -1.43
C ILE A 205 4.31 16.21 -2.43
N ILE A 206 3.67 17.35 -2.67
CA ILE A 206 4.11 18.33 -3.68
C ILE A 206 5.45 18.97 -3.32
N THR A 207 5.72 19.19 -2.01
CA THR A 207 6.96 19.83 -1.55
C THR A 207 8.08 18.87 -1.20
N SER A 208 7.88 17.56 -1.40
CA SER A 208 8.86 16.53 -1.10
C SER A 208 9.53 16.02 -2.37
N ARG A 209 10.80 15.62 -2.23
CA ARG A 209 11.57 15.04 -3.34
C ARG A 209 11.13 13.64 -3.72
N ASN A 210 10.51 12.92 -2.76
CA ASN A 210 10.05 11.54 -2.91
C ASN A 210 8.97 11.21 -1.86
N LEU A 211 8.33 10.04 -1.98
CA LEU A 211 7.28 9.61 -1.06
C LEU A 211 7.81 9.32 0.34
N THR A 212 9.08 8.94 0.50
CA THR A 212 9.70 8.75 1.81
C THR A 212 9.71 10.05 2.62
N GLU A 213 10.16 11.17 2.01
CA GLU A 213 10.17 12.48 2.66
C GLU A 213 8.75 12.95 3.00
N ALA A 214 7.79 12.77 2.10
CA ALA A 214 6.39 13.12 2.36
C ALA A 214 5.80 12.33 3.55
N TYR A 215 6.10 11.04 3.61
CA TYR A 215 5.68 10.18 4.70
C TYR A 215 6.33 10.56 6.03
N GLU A 216 7.60 10.96 6.03
CA GLU A 216 8.29 11.45 7.21
C GLU A 216 7.70 12.77 7.73
N LYS A 217 7.34 13.70 6.84
CA LYS A 217 6.60 14.92 7.23
C LYS A 217 5.27 14.57 7.90
N LEU A 218 4.52 13.63 7.34
CA LEU A 218 3.27 13.14 7.92
C LEU A 218 3.50 12.50 9.30
N ALA A 219 4.54 11.65 9.42
CA ALA A 219 4.88 10.96 10.67
C ALA A 219 5.33 11.90 11.80
N ASN A 220 5.69 13.14 11.48
CA ASN A 220 6.06 14.20 12.41
C ASN A 220 4.96 15.26 12.61
N ASP A 221 3.84 15.15 11.88
CA ASP A 221 2.67 16.03 12.09
C ASP A 221 1.93 15.64 13.36
N ARG A 222 2.12 16.41 14.44
CA ARG A 222 1.54 16.12 15.75
C ARG A 222 0.02 16.07 15.74
N GLU A 223 -0.62 16.96 14.98
CA GLU A 223 -2.08 17.01 14.87
C GLU A 223 -2.61 15.72 14.22
N TYR A 224 -1.95 15.26 13.14
CA TYR A 224 -2.29 14.03 12.46
C TYR A 224 -2.04 12.80 13.34
N ILE A 225 -0.90 12.71 14.01
CA ILE A 225 -0.57 11.59 14.88
C ILE A 225 -1.56 11.51 16.05
N SER A 226 -1.94 12.65 16.66
CA SER A 226 -2.97 12.67 17.71
C SER A 226 -4.33 12.16 17.21
N LEU A 227 -4.71 12.49 15.95
CA LEU A 227 -5.90 11.93 15.35
C LEU A 227 -5.79 10.41 15.21
N VAL A 228 -4.69 9.88 14.66
CA VAL A 228 -4.47 8.44 14.48
C VAL A 228 -4.50 7.70 15.82
N GLU A 229 -3.86 8.24 16.84
CA GLU A 229 -3.84 7.64 18.19
C GLU A 229 -5.23 7.59 18.83
N SER A 230 -6.07 8.61 18.58
CA SER A 230 -7.45 8.63 19.09
C SER A 230 -8.35 7.55 18.48
N LEU A 231 -7.96 6.94 17.38
CA LEU A 231 -8.75 5.90 16.69
C LEU A 231 -8.53 4.49 17.25
N ASN A 232 -7.57 4.31 18.15
CA ASN A 232 -7.24 3.01 18.77
C ASN A 232 -7.03 1.86 17.74
N LEU A 233 -6.48 2.19 16.57
CA LEU A 233 -6.18 1.20 15.54
C LEU A 233 -5.07 0.25 16.00
N VAL A 234 -5.13 -1.00 15.53
CA VAL A 234 -4.10 -1.99 15.84
C VAL A 234 -2.75 -1.51 15.32
N LYS A 235 -1.75 -1.49 16.21
CA LYS A 235 -0.37 -1.15 15.83
C LYS A 235 0.39 -2.42 15.43
N PRO A 236 1.08 -2.43 14.29
CA PRO A 236 1.92 -3.56 13.93
C PRO A 236 3.12 -3.68 14.89
N VAL A 237 3.59 -4.91 15.06
CA VAL A 237 4.87 -5.18 15.73
C VAL A 237 6.00 -4.82 14.76
N VAL A 238 6.86 -3.89 15.17
CA VAL A 238 8.03 -3.50 14.34
C VAL A 238 9.17 -4.50 14.58
N ILE A 239 9.75 -5.03 13.50
CA ILE A 239 10.84 -6.01 13.54
C ILE A 239 12.11 -5.55 12.82
#